data_f63ed0f42c743e772ae3b014faa37ef7
#
_entry.id   f63ed0f42c743e772ae3b014faa37ef7
#
_cell.length_a   1.000
_cell.length_b   1.000
_cell.length_c   1.000
_cell.angle_alpha   90.00
_cell.angle_beta   90.00
_cell.angle_gamma   90.00
#
_symmetry.space_group_name_H-M   'P 1'
#
loop_
_entity.id
_entity.type
_entity.pdbx_description
1 polymer ?
#
loop_
_entity_poly.entity_id
_entity_poly.type
_entity_poly.pdbx_seq_one_letter_code
_entity_poly.pdbx_strand_id
1 'polypeptide(L)'
;MNKPINLLVGGLTLFAAQGCKAPKQASQQAEHPNIIYVFPDQYRNQAMGFWRQDGFRDKVNFEGDPVHTPNLDAFARESMVLSSAQSNCPLSSPHRGMLLTGMYPNKSGVPLNCNSTRPISSLREDAECIGDVFSKAGYDCAYFGKLHADFPTPNDPEHPGQYVEEKRPAWDAYTPKERRHGFNYW
;
A
#
# COMPACT_ATOMS: atom_id res chain seq x y z
N MET A 1 -89.10 -22.89 40.49
CA MET A 1 -88.67 -21.76 39.67
C MET A 1 -87.20 -22.02 39.41
N ASN A 2 -86.84 -22.69 38.30
CA ASN A 2 -85.49 -23.06 37.90
C ASN A 2 -85.04 -22.15 36.78
N LYS A 3 -83.94 -21.45 36.99
CA LYS A 3 -83.26 -20.69 35.97
C LYS A 3 -82.18 -21.59 35.28
N PRO A 4 -82.04 -21.57 33.96
CA PRO A 4 -81.05 -22.35 33.31
C PRO A 4 -79.63 -21.62 33.33
N ILE A 5 -78.59 -22.41 33.53
CA ILE A 5 -77.21 -21.98 33.53
C ILE A 5 -76.76 -21.98 32.06
N ASN A 6 -76.34 -20.81 31.56
CA ASN A 6 -75.70 -20.68 30.26
C ASN A 6 -74.22 -21.08 30.36
N LEU A 7 -73.85 -22.13 29.67
CA LEU A 7 -72.49 -22.59 29.52
C LEU A 7 -71.82 -21.78 28.34
N LEU A 8 -70.85 -20.94 28.67
CA LEU A 8 -70.05 -20.21 27.68
C LEU A 8 -68.91 -21.15 27.25
N VAL A 9 -68.97 -21.62 26.02
CA VAL A 9 -67.88 -22.35 25.37
C VAL A 9 -66.87 -21.32 24.85
N GLY A 10 -65.73 -21.25 25.54
CA GLY A 10 -64.60 -20.40 25.07
C GLY A 10 -63.88 -21.03 23.90
N GLY A 11 -63.96 -20.42 22.75
CA GLY A 11 -63.20 -20.81 21.56
C GLY A 11 -61.69 -20.42 21.72
N LEU A 12 -60.85 -21.41 21.69
CA LEU A 12 -59.41 -21.24 21.71
C LEU A 12 -58.93 -20.96 20.28
N THR A 13 -58.66 -19.68 19.95
CA THR A 13 -58.05 -19.29 18.70
C THR A 13 -56.53 -19.51 18.77
N LEU A 14 -56.05 -20.51 18.09
CA LEU A 14 -54.58 -20.70 17.86
C LEU A 14 -54.12 -19.60 16.89
N PHE A 15 -53.34 -18.62 17.42
CA PHE A 15 -52.53 -17.74 16.60
C PHE A 15 -51.32 -18.51 16.10
N ALA A 16 -51.30 -18.90 14.83
CA ALA A 16 -50.09 -19.38 14.16
C ALA A 16 -49.15 -18.18 13.99
N ALA A 17 -48.08 -18.16 14.79
CA ALA A 17 -46.98 -17.22 14.60
C ALA A 17 -46.26 -17.55 13.28
N GLN A 18 -46.58 -16.82 12.22
CA GLN A 18 -45.75 -16.81 11.02
C GLN A 18 -44.46 -16.10 11.36
N GLY A 19 -43.40 -16.91 11.60
CA GLY A 19 -42.06 -16.41 11.75
C GLY A 19 -41.63 -15.68 10.48
N CYS A 20 -41.54 -14.35 10.55
CA CYS A 20 -40.87 -13.54 9.55
C CYS A 20 -39.43 -14.05 9.43
N LYS A 21 -39.12 -14.82 8.37
CA LYS A 21 -37.73 -15.05 7.97
C LYS A 21 -37.16 -13.70 7.58
N ALA A 22 -36.32 -13.14 8.45
CA ALA A 22 -35.50 -12.00 8.08
C ALA A 22 -34.77 -12.34 6.78
N PRO A 23 -34.74 -11.43 5.80
CA PRO A 23 -33.96 -11.65 4.60
C PRO A 23 -32.52 -11.93 5.04
N LYS A 24 -31.94 -13.06 4.61
CA LYS A 24 -30.52 -13.29 4.73
C LYS A 24 -29.85 -12.12 4.01
N GLN A 25 -29.28 -11.19 4.77
CA GLN A 25 -28.37 -10.19 4.26
C GLN A 25 -27.28 -10.98 3.55
N ALA A 26 -27.30 -10.98 2.21
CA ALA A 26 -26.18 -11.46 1.44
C ALA A 26 -24.98 -10.68 1.97
N SER A 27 -24.00 -11.37 2.55
CA SER A 27 -22.73 -10.76 2.86
C SER A 27 -22.23 -10.19 1.54
N GLN A 28 -22.31 -8.87 1.37
CA GLN A 28 -21.55 -8.20 0.33
C GLN A 28 -20.12 -8.57 0.63
N GLN A 29 -19.57 -9.48 -0.16
CA GLN A 29 -18.16 -9.78 -0.17
C GLN A 29 -17.51 -8.46 -0.48
N ALA A 30 -16.74 -7.93 0.47
CA ALA A 30 -16.07 -6.65 0.28
C ALA A 30 -15.27 -6.76 -1.02
N GLU A 31 -15.64 -5.96 -2.02
CA GLU A 31 -14.89 -5.91 -3.26
C GLU A 31 -13.50 -5.38 -2.91
N HIS A 32 -12.47 -6.19 -3.14
CA HIS A 32 -11.09 -5.79 -2.95
C HIS A 32 -10.68 -4.94 -4.16
N PRO A 33 -10.52 -3.62 -4.01
CA PRO A 33 -10.12 -2.77 -5.13
C PRO A 33 -8.71 -3.11 -5.59
N ASN A 34 -8.45 -3.00 -6.89
CA ASN A 34 -7.08 -3.02 -7.38
C ASN A 34 -6.33 -1.78 -6.89
N ILE A 35 -5.10 -1.96 -6.40
CA ILE A 35 -4.27 -0.89 -5.86
C ILE A 35 -3.03 -0.76 -6.74
N ILE A 36 -2.82 0.42 -7.30
CA ILE A 36 -1.62 0.76 -8.06
C ILE A 36 -0.88 1.86 -7.30
N TYR A 37 0.32 1.54 -6.83
CA TYR A 37 1.19 2.49 -6.17
C TYR A 37 2.34 2.88 -7.10
N VAL A 38 2.41 4.16 -7.48
CA VAL A 38 3.46 4.69 -8.37
C VAL A 38 4.39 5.59 -7.55
N PHE A 39 5.67 5.23 -7.51
CA PHE A 39 6.70 5.96 -6.76
C PHE A 39 7.87 6.34 -7.67
N PRO A 40 7.85 7.54 -8.28
CA PRO A 40 8.97 8.04 -9.08
C PRO A 40 10.19 8.34 -8.20
N ASP A 41 11.36 7.82 -8.58
CA ASP A 41 12.62 8.07 -7.88
C ASP A 41 13.08 9.52 -8.11
N GLN A 42 13.44 10.24 -7.06
CA GLN A 42 13.94 11.62 -7.09
C GLN A 42 13.02 12.64 -7.79
N TYR A 43 11.73 12.37 -7.89
CA TYR A 43 10.79 13.29 -8.51
C TYR A 43 10.48 14.45 -7.56
N ARG A 44 10.82 15.67 -7.97
CA ARG A 44 10.62 16.86 -7.14
C ARG A 44 9.14 17.25 -7.10
N ASN A 45 8.66 17.65 -5.94
CA ASN A 45 7.29 18.13 -5.77
C ASN A 45 6.95 19.28 -6.73
N GLN A 46 7.89 20.22 -6.94
CA GLN A 46 7.70 21.35 -7.82
C GLN A 46 7.59 20.96 -9.31
N ALA A 47 8.09 19.78 -9.71
CA ALA A 47 8.12 19.34 -11.10
C ALA A 47 6.79 18.73 -11.59
N MET A 48 5.67 19.23 -11.10
CA MET A 48 4.31 18.88 -11.54
C MET A 48 3.63 20.11 -12.09
N GLY A 49 3.24 20.08 -13.38
CA GLY A 49 2.70 21.23 -14.09
C GLY A 49 1.44 21.83 -13.49
N PHE A 50 0.62 21.02 -12.85
CA PHE A 50 -0.60 21.47 -12.21
C PHE A 50 -0.38 22.50 -11.09
N TRP A 51 0.80 22.55 -10.45
CA TRP A 51 1.09 23.58 -9.44
C TRP A 51 1.07 25.01 -9.99
N ARG A 52 1.16 25.19 -11.30
CA ARG A 52 1.05 26.49 -11.97
C ARG A 52 -0.37 26.84 -12.44
N GLN A 53 -1.31 25.91 -12.27
CA GLN A 53 -2.68 26.06 -12.74
C GLN A 53 -3.58 26.66 -11.65
N ASP A 54 -4.66 27.29 -12.09
CA ASP A 54 -5.68 27.82 -11.19
C ASP A 54 -6.31 26.70 -10.35
N GLY A 55 -6.55 26.99 -9.10
CA GLY A 55 -7.07 26.02 -8.12
C GLY A 55 -6.02 25.15 -7.44
N PHE A 56 -4.78 25.12 -7.95
CA PHE A 56 -3.65 24.43 -7.30
C PHE A 56 -2.59 25.39 -6.80
N ARG A 57 -2.21 26.40 -7.56
CA ARG A 57 -1.13 27.33 -7.20
C ARG A 57 -1.36 28.04 -5.87
N ASP A 58 -2.62 28.30 -5.52
CA ASP A 58 -2.98 28.97 -4.26
C ASP A 58 -2.95 28.02 -3.04
N LYS A 59 -2.70 26.72 -3.25
CA LYS A 59 -2.62 25.69 -2.22
C LYS A 59 -1.20 25.45 -1.72
N VAL A 60 -0.21 26.06 -2.34
CA VAL A 60 1.20 25.86 -2.04
C VAL A 60 1.90 27.20 -1.87
N ASN A 61 3.03 27.21 -1.13
CA ASN A 61 3.85 28.38 -0.88
C ASN A 61 5.13 28.44 -1.74
N PHE A 62 5.12 27.72 -2.86
CA PHE A 62 6.23 27.68 -3.82
C PHE A 62 5.71 27.90 -5.23
N GLU A 63 6.59 28.30 -6.11
CA GLU A 63 6.32 28.32 -7.54
C GLU A 63 6.62 26.94 -8.16
N GLY A 64 5.66 26.37 -8.91
CA GLY A 64 5.87 25.14 -9.68
C GLY A 64 6.86 25.34 -10.81
N ASP A 65 7.63 24.31 -11.15
CA ASP A 65 8.54 24.33 -12.29
C ASP A 65 7.77 24.53 -13.61
N PRO A 66 8.37 25.18 -14.61
CA PRO A 66 7.77 25.33 -15.93
C PRO A 66 7.88 24.03 -16.75
N VAL A 67 7.21 22.99 -16.28
CA VAL A 67 7.20 21.66 -16.90
C VAL A 67 5.86 21.34 -17.54
N HIS A 68 5.87 20.44 -18.50
CA HIS A 68 4.67 19.98 -19.21
C HIS A 68 4.32 18.55 -18.78
N THR A 69 3.26 18.41 -17.98
CA THR A 69 2.83 17.13 -17.39
C THR A 69 1.33 16.88 -17.61
N PRO A 70 0.85 16.84 -18.88
CA PRO A 70 -0.59 16.88 -19.17
C PRO A 70 -1.40 15.74 -18.54
N ASN A 71 -0.82 14.54 -18.45
CA ASN A 71 -1.50 13.40 -17.84
C ASN A 71 -1.58 13.53 -16.30
N LEU A 72 -0.52 14.00 -15.64
CA LEU A 72 -0.56 14.29 -14.20
C LEU A 72 -1.48 15.46 -13.89
N ASP A 73 -1.51 16.47 -14.77
CA ASP A 73 -2.40 17.63 -14.65
C ASP A 73 -3.88 17.21 -14.75
N ALA A 74 -4.21 16.31 -15.68
CA ALA A 74 -5.55 15.75 -15.80
C ALA A 74 -5.91 14.91 -14.58
N PHE A 75 -5.00 14.04 -14.15
CA PHE A 75 -5.21 13.18 -12.99
C PHE A 75 -5.37 13.98 -11.69
N ALA A 76 -4.62 15.06 -11.52
CA ALA A 76 -4.74 15.93 -10.35
C ALA A 76 -6.14 16.56 -10.22
N ARG A 77 -6.79 16.90 -11.34
CA ARG A 77 -8.13 17.47 -11.34
C ARG A 77 -9.24 16.49 -10.88
N GLU A 78 -8.98 15.20 -11.01
CA GLU A 78 -9.92 14.12 -10.67
C GLU A 78 -9.53 13.38 -9.38
N SER A 79 -8.50 13.87 -8.69
CA SER A 79 -7.89 13.19 -7.54
C SER A 79 -7.81 14.07 -6.31
N MET A 80 -7.54 13.44 -5.17
CA MET A 80 -7.11 14.15 -3.97
C MET A 80 -5.61 14.47 -4.08
N VAL A 81 -5.28 15.76 -4.06
CA VAL A 81 -3.89 16.22 -4.09
C VAL A 81 -3.45 16.64 -2.69
N LEU A 82 -2.40 15.99 -2.16
CA LEU A 82 -1.83 16.30 -0.86
C LEU A 82 -0.70 17.32 -1.02
N SER A 83 -1.03 18.60 -0.87
CA SER A 83 -0.11 19.74 -1.12
C SER A 83 1.04 19.84 -0.11
N SER A 84 0.89 19.25 1.06
CA SER A 84 1.86 19.35 2.18
C SER A 84 2.38 17.99 2.63
N ALA A 85 2.36 16.98 1.74
CA ALA A 85 2.94 15.68 2.05
C ALA A 85 4.46 15.80 2.21
N GLN A 86 4.99 15.16 3.25
CA GLN A 86 6.41 15.22 3.60
C GLN A 86 7.00 13.83 3.77
N SER A 87 8.24 13.65 3.33
CA SER A 87 9.02 12.47 3.63
C SER A 87 9.75 12.64 4.97
N ASN A 88 9.62 11.68 5.87
CA ASN A 88 10.32 11.70 7.16
C ASN A 88 11.84 11.51 7.00
N CYS A 89 12.28 10.86 5.93
CA CYS A 89 13.68 10.67 5.58
C CYS A 89 13.83 10.68 4.05
N PRO A 90 14.16 11.82 3.43
CA PRO A 90 14.21 11.96 1.98
C PRO A 90 15.53 11.41 1.39
N LEU A 91 15.93 10.21 1.81
CA LEU A 91 17.09 9.48 1.33
C LEU A 91 16.62 8.12 0.78
N SER A 92 17.15 7.69 -0.36
CA SER A 92 16.66 6.58 -1.16
C SER A 92 16.31 5.32 -0.34
N SER A 93 17.30 4.59 0.17
CA SER A 93 17.04 3.32 0.88
C SER A 93 16.25 3.49 2.18
N PRO A 94 16.55 4.46 3.05
CA PRO A 94 15.76 4.69 4.25
C PRO A 94 14.29 4.97 3.94
N HIS A 95 14.00 5.83 2.96
CA HIS A 95 12.62 6.11 2.56
C HIS A 95 11.90 4.85 2.04
N ARG A 96 12.59 4.03 1.22
CA ARG A 96 12.02 2.78 0.68
C ARG A 96 11.76 1.75 1.78
N GLY A 97 12.67 1.62 2.75
CA GLY A 97 12.44 0.79 3.94
C GLY A 97 11.22 1.25 4.73
N MET A 98 11.06 2.57 4.92
CA MET A 98 9.87 3.15 5.57
C MET A 98 8.58 2.90 4.78
N LEU A 99 8.63 3.08 3.45
CA LEU A 99 7.49 2.85 2.57
C LEU A 99 7.01 1.40 2.63
N LEU A 100 7.95 0.45 2.60
CA LEU A 100 7.63 -0.98 2.62
C LEU A 100 7.08 -1.44 3.96
N THR A 101 7.58 -0.90 5.08
CA THR A 101 7.33 -1.44 6.44
C THR A 101 6.45 -0.56 7.32
N GLY A 102 6.25 0.72 6.96
CA GLY A 102 5.65 1.70 7.86
C GLY A 102 6.52 2.07 9.08
N MET A 103 7.78 1.61 9.14
CA MET A 103 8.69 1.81 10.28
C MET A 103 9.77 2.84 9.96
N TYR A 104 10.21 3.61 10.97
CA TYR A 104 11.35 4.51 10.83
C TYR A 104 12.64 3.77 10.49
N PRO A 105 13.64 4.43 9.84
CA PRO A 105 14.85 3.80 9.30
C PRO A 105 15.59 2.87 10.26
N ASN A 106 15.82 3.30 11.50
CA ASN A 106 16.50 2.48 12.49
C ASN A 106 15.71 1.22 12.87
N LYS A 107 14.38 1.29 12.83
CA LYS A 107 13.52 0.16 13.17
C LYS A 107 13.34 -0.79 11.98
N SER A 108 13.28 -0.26 10.77
CA SER A 108 13.20 -1.08 9.55
C SER A 108 14.53 -1.80 9.23
N GLY A 109 15.65 -1.35 9.80
CA GLY A 109 16.99 -1.85 9.49
C GLY A 109 17.70 -1.11 8.38
N VAL A 110 17.13 -0.03 7.85
CA VAL A 110 17.67 0.72 6.70
C VAL A 110 18.00 2.18 7.09
N PRO A 111 18.99 2.41 7.97
CA PRO A 111 19.36 3.76 8.41
C PRO A 111 20.11 4.58 7.37
N LEU A 112 20.76 3.91 6.40
CA LEU A 112 21.57 4.52 5.35
C LEU A 112 21.23 3.91 3.99
N ASN A 113 21.76 4.50 2.92
CA ASN A 113 21.67 3.87 1.60
C ASN A 113 22.39 2.51 1.59
N CYS A 114 21.66 1.48 1.14
CA CYS A 114 22.20 0.14 1.01
C CYS A 114 23.25 0.06 -0.08
N ASN A 115 24.40 -0.54 0.21
CA ASN A 115 25.42 -0.93 -0.76
C ASN A 115 26.36 -1.98 -0.13
N SER A 116 27.25 -2.57 -0.90
CA SER A 116 28.13 -3.65 -0.47
C SER A 116 29.16 -3.26 0.63
N THR A 117 29.31 -1.98 0.94
CA THR A 117 30.19 -1.50 2.01
C THR A 117 29.45 -1.12 3.29
N ARG A 118 28.13 -1.29 3.32
CA ARG A 118 27.27 -0.90 4.45
C ARG A 118 26.38 -2.04 4.94
N PRO A 119 26.94 -3.08 5.53
CA PRO A 119 26.19 -4.26 5.96
C PRO A 119 25.16 -3.95 7.06
N ILE A 120 25.30 -2.83 7.75
CA ILE A 120 24.36 -2.36 8.77
C ILE A 120 23.02 -1.89 8.16
N SER A 121 23.00 -1.57 6.86
CA SER A 121 21.81 -1.04 6.19
C SER A 121 21.24 -2.10 5.25
N SER A 122 20.26 -2.82 5.76
CA SER A 122 19.47 -3.81 5.03
C SER A 122 18.14 -3.98 5.72
N LEU A 123 17.09 -4.17 4.95
CA LEU A 123 15.76 -4.45 5.52
C LEU A 123 15.84 -5.69 6.40
N ARG A 124 15.27 -5.60 7.60
CA ARG A 124 15.28 -6.72 8.55
C ARG A 124 14.53 -7.91 7.95
N GLU A 125 15.04 -9.11 8.19
CA GLU A 125 14.44 -10.36 7.69
C GLU A 125 13.06 -10.60 8.29
N ASP A 126 12.85 -10.17 9.54
CA ASP A 126 11.57 -10.28 10.28
C ASP A 126 10.63 -9.09 10.06
N ALA A 127 10.98 -8.15 9.19
CA ALA A 127 10.13 -7.00 8.89
C ALA A 127 8.94 -7.43 8.04
N GLU A 128 7.73 -7.23 8.57
CA GLU A 128 6.52 -7.37 7.77
C GLU A 128 6.38 -6.16 6.85
N CYS A 129 6.29 -6.43 5.56
CA CYS A 129 6.18 -5.42 4.53
C CYS A 129 4.75 -5.33 3.96
N ILE A 130 4.47 -4.25 3.28
CA ILE A 130 3.16 -4.01 2.66
C ILE A 130 2.74 -5.16 1.72
N GLY A 131 3.69 -5.75 0.97
CA GLY A 131 3.42 -6.91 0.13
C GLY A 131 3.02 -8.15 0.93
N ASP A 132 3.63 -8.38 2.10
CA ASP A 132 3.25 -9.49 2.99
C ASP A 132 1.83 -9.32 3.50
N VAL A 133 1.46 -8.09 3.89
CA VAL A 133 0.13 -7.78 4.42
C VAL A 133 -0.94 -7.95 3.35
N PHE A 134 -0.73 -7.41 2.16
CA PHE A 134 -1.68 -7.54 1.07
C PHE A 134 -1.78 -8.97 0.56
N SER A 135 -0.68 -9.70 0.45
CA SER A 135 -0.68 -11.10 0.06
C SER A 135 -1.47 -11.98 1.06
N LYS A 136 -1.28 -11.75 2.37
CA LYS A 136 -2.09 -12.40 3.42
C LYS A 136 -3.58 -12.05 3.34
N ALA A 137 -3.90 -10.87 2.84
CA ALA A 137 -5.28 -10.43 2.60
C ALA A 137 -5.87 -10.97 1.28
N GLY A 138 -5.14 -11.79 0.53
CA GLY A 138 -5.60 -12.42 -0.71
C GLY A 138 -5.36 -11.62 -1.98
N TYR A 139 -4.51 -10.61 -1.95
CA TYR A 139 -4.09 -9.88 -3.14
C TYR A 139 -2.95 -10.60 -3.86
N ASP A 140 -2.98 -10.55 -5.18
CA ASP A 140 -1.80 -10.81 -6.00
C ASP A 140 -0.93 -9.57 -6.04
N CYS A 141 0.29 -9.68 -5.49
CA CYS A 141 1.19 -8.55 -5.32
C CYS A 141 2.31 -8.57 -6.35
N ALA A 142 2.49 -7.46 -7.07
CA ALA A 142 3.55 -7.28 -8.05
C ALA A 142 4.45 -6.09 -7.67
N TYR A 143 5.76 -6.22 -7.91
CA TYR A 143 6.73 -5.14 -7.74
C TYR A 143 7.53 -4.95 -9.03
N PHE A 144 7.69 -3.70 -9.45
CA PHE A 144 8.45 -3.34 -10.63
C PHE A 144 9.42 -2.21 -10.32
N GLY A 145 10.67 -2.36 -10.75
CA GLY A 145 11.67 -1.33 -10.65
C GLY A 145 12.58 -1.43 -9.43
N LYS A 146 13.10 -0.29 -8.99
CA LYS A 146 14.14 -0.21 -7.96
C LYS A 146 13.60 -0.52 -6.56
N LEU A 147 14.11 -1.57 -5.92
CA LEU A 147 13.87 -1.84 -4.50
C LEU A 147 14.81 -1.02 -3.60
N HIS A 148 16.11 -1.21 -3.71
CA HIS A 148 17.17 -0.50 -2.98
C HIS A 148 16.92 -0.39 -1.46
N ALA A 149 16.42 -1.46 -0.86
CA ALA A 149 16.15 -1.54 0.57
C ALA A 149 16.94 -2.65 1.27
N ASP A 150 17.69 -3.46 0.49
CA ASP A 150 18.49 -4.56 0.99
C ASP A 150 19.98 -4.35 0.74
N PHE A 151 20.80 -5.01 1.56
CA PHE A 151 22.20 -5.19 1.28
C PHE A 151 22.34 -6.00 -0.01
N PRO A 152 23.12 -5.52 -1.01
CA PRO A 152 23.26 -6.23 -2.26
C PRO A 152 24.02 -7.54 -2.06
N THR A 153 23.40 -8.64 -2.48
CA THR A 153 24.01 -9.96 -2.48
C THR A 153 24.92 -10.16 -3.70
N PRO A 154 25.93 -11.02 -3.62
CA PRO A 154 26.71 -11.43 -4.79
C PRO A 154 25.82 -11.99 -5.89
N ASN A 155 26.29 -11.92 -7.12
CA ASN A 155 25.56 -12.40 -8.29
C ASN A 155 25.00 -13.80 -8.11
N ASP A 156 23.70 -13.92 -8.31
CA ASP A 156 23.07 -15.18 -8.64
C ASP A 156 23.47 -15.56 -10.08
N PRO A 157 24.04 -16.75 -10.33
CA PRO A 157 24.42 -17.18 -11.67
C PRO A 157 23.24 -17.22 -12.67
N GLU A 158 22.02 -17.45 -12.18
CA GLU A 158 20.81 -17.49 -13.00
C GLU A 158 20.26 -16.07 -13.28
N HIS A 159 20.60 -15.12 -12.41
CA HIS A 159 20.15 -13.73 -12.51
C HIS A 159 21.32 -12.79 -12.22
N PRO A 160 22.27 -12.67 -13.14
CA PRO A 160 23.45 -11.82 -12.95
C PRO A 160 23.02 -10.35 -12.88
N GLY A 161 22.80 -9.86 -11.67
CA GLY A 161 22.78 -8.44 -11.39
C GLY A 161 24.18 -7.87 -11.63
N GLN A 162 24.30 -6.57 -11.90
CA GLN A 162 25.61 -5.94 -12.01
C GLN A 162 26.28 -5.89 -10.63
N TYR A 163 27.01 -6.91 -10.31
CA TYR A 163 27.95 -6.86 -9.20
C TYR A 163 29.26 -6.27 -9.69
N VAL A 164 29.60 -5.15 -9.15
CA VAL A 164 30.57 -4.24 -9.70
C VAL A 164 32.02 -4.57 -9.31
N GLU A 165 32.92 -4.12 -10.16
CA GLU A 165 34.36 -4.03 -10.04
C GLU A 165 34.89 -3.93 -8.61
N GLU A 166 35.93 -4.67 -8.29
CA GLU A 166 36.56 -4.95 -6.99
C GLU A 166 36.87 -3.75 -6.07
N LYS A 167 36.69 -2.51 -6.51
CA LYS A 167 37.03 -1.31 -5.74
C LYS A 167 35.92 -0.31 -5.57
N ARG A 168 34.74 -0.59 -6.06
CA ARG A 168 33.57 0.30 -5.94
C ARG A 168 32.43 -0.35 -5.16
N PRO A 169 31.67 0.39 -4.35
CA PRO A 169 30.49 -0.17 -3.70
C PRO A 169 29.51 -0.71 -4.74
N ALA A 170 29.07 -1.95 -4.60
CA ALA A 170 27.94 -2.46 -5.37
C ALA A 170 26.64 -1.84 -4.83
N TRP A 171 25.86 -1.29 -5.74
CA TRP A 171 24.56 -0.66 -5.44
C TRP A 171 23.39 -1.50 -5.97
N ASP A 172 23.67 -2.27 -7.01
CA ASP A 172 22.68 -3.04 -7.74
C ASP A 172 22.92 -4.53 -7.51
N ALA A 173 21.84 -5.22 -7.22
CA ALA A 173 21.82 -6.67 -7.15
C ALA A 173 20.42 -7.16 -7.46
N TYR A 174 20.30 -8.38 -7.95
CA TYR A 174 19.02 -9.05 -8.06
C TYR A 174 18.48 -9.37 -6.67
N THR A 175 17.20 -9.13 -6.45
CA THR A 175 16.56 -9.44 -5.17
C THR A 175 16.16 -10.91 -5.15
N PRO A 176 16.77 -11.75 -4.30
CA PRO A 176 16.44 -13.16 -4.23
C PRO A 176 14.99 -13.38 -3.75
N LYS A 177 14.41 -14.50 -4.12
CA LYS A 177 12.99 -14.76 -3.93
C LYS A 177 12.53 -14.62 -2.47
N GLU A 178 13.34 -15.06 -1.54
CA GLU A 178 13.07 -14.99 -0.10
C GLU A 178 13.10 -13.56 0.48
N ARG A 179 13.63 -12.60 -0.30
CA ARG A 179 13.71 -11.19 0.07
C ARG A 179 12.66 -10.31 -0.61
N ARG A 180 11.66 -10.91 -1.27
CA ARG A 180 10.63 -10.15 -2.01
C ARG A 180 9.41 -9.76 -1.19
N HIS A 181 9.39 -10.07 0.10
CA HIS A 181 8.42 -9.58 1.08
C HIS A 181 6.95 -9.61 0.59
N GLY A 182 6.47 -10.80 0.22
CA GLY A 182 5.08 -11.01 -0.20
C GLY A 182 4.75 -10.64 -1.65
N PHE A 183 5.71 -10.06 -2.39
CA PHE A 183 5.52 -9.83 -3.82
C PHE A 183 5.79 -11.12 -4.60
N ASN A 184 4.74 -11.71 -5.16
CA ASN A 184 4.78 -12.97 -5.90
C ASN A 184 5.10 -12.78 -7.39
N TYR A 185 4.96 -11.56 -7.89
CA TYR A 185 5.43 -11.16 -9.22
C TYR A 185 6.54 -10.10 -9.09
N TRP A 186 7.69 -10.34 -9.79
CA TRP A 186 8.90 -9.53 -9.60
C TRP A 186 9.64 -9.31 -10.92
#